data_717b7d4c94832a506aa3b017f99f89ff
#
_entry.id   717b7d4c94832a506aa3b017f99f89ff
#
_cell.length_a   1.000
_cell.length_b   1.000
_cell.length_c   1.000
_cell.angle_alpha   90.00
_cell.angle_beta   90.00
_cell.angle_gamma   90.00
#
_symmetry.space_group_name_H-M   'P 1'
#
loop_
_entity.id
_entity.type
_entity.pdbx_description
1 polymer ?
#
loop_
_entity_poly.entity_id
_entity_poly.type
_entity_poly.pdbx_seq_one_letter_code
_entity_poly.pdbx_strand_id
1 'polypeptide(L)'
;MQAVSYNTFCLKRHQLMMEQPLPSYFDVVIVGTGLEESILAAAAARNGHSVLHVDSNDQYGGEWAAYTFDGIQEWIRKQSSEEVDDEEEDPSVFQERLCEEGERFMRLEPERKAKDVKQEWHVPREEEAEVGQTVQKWTQDLISKNSRKFNLDLSPRLLFSQGSMVELLISSNVSRYTEFKSVSRVLTLFEGALVQVPSSRADVFQTRVVSVPEKRKLMKFLRLSHELPLMSEEEASARMAQFKERRFREFLKHEGLTDNLVHFVMHSIAMVGEEATTQEGLAATAKFVTSLGRFGGATPFLWSMYGAGEMPQAFCRLCAVFGGTYFLGRRIDGIVVSGEGDVKVCKAIIAQGRRQQSQIMMVVSVT
;
A
#
# COMPACT_ATOMS: atom_id res chain seq x y z
N MET A 1 -14.32 -10.60 -19.47
CA MET A 1 -13.81 -11.88 -20.07
C MET A 1 -12.29 -11.98 -20.19
N GLN A 2 -11.52 -10.90 -20.11
CA GLN A 2 -10.05 -10.96 -20.21
C GLN A 2 -9.31 -11.32 -18.90
N ALA A 3 -9.87 -11.05 -17.71
CA ALA A 3 -9.22 -11.35 -16.44
C ALA A 3 -9.08 -12.85 -16.11
N VAL A 4 -9.99 -13.69 -16.60
CA VAL A 4 -9.97 -15.15 -16.35
C VAL A 4 -8.85 -15.87 -17.09
N SER A 5 -8.36 -15.31 -18.22
CA SER A 5 -7.28 -15.88 -19.02
C SER A 5 -5.89 -15.66 -18.37
N TYR A 6 -5.71 -14.59 -17.58
CA TYR A 6 -4.41 -14.22 -17.01
C TYR A 6 -3.96 -15.12 -15.86
N ASN A 7 -4.85 -15.47 -14.94
CA ASN A 7 -4.52 -16.37 -13.83
C ASN A 7 -4.13 -17.77 -14.31
N THR A 8 -4.81 -18.28 -15.35
CA THR A 8 -4.51 -19.61 -15.89
C THR A 8 -3.18 -19.63 -16.66
N PHE A 9 -2.81 -18.52 -17.28
CA PHE A 9 -1.53 -18.39 -17.99
C PHE A 9 -0.36 -18.23 -17.00
N CYS A 10 -0.51 -17.47 -15.95
CA CYS A 10 0.46 -17.37 -14.87
C CYS A 10 0.67 -18.72 -14.15
N LEU A 11 -0.40 -19.43 -13.80
CA LEU A 11 -0.33 -20.73 -13.12
C LEU A 11 0.36 -21.80 -14.00
N LYS A 12 0.07 -21.87 -15.30
CA LYS A 12 0.75 -22.81 -16.21
C LYS A 12 2.22 -22.48 -16.41
N ARG A 13 2.58 -21.20 -16.47
CA ARG A 13 3.97 -20.76 -16.57
C ARG A 13 4.71 -20.98 -15.26
N HIS A 14 4.03 -20.87 -14.13
CA HIS A 14 4.54 -21.17 -12.81
C HIS A 14 4.87 -22.68 -12.65
N GLN A 15 3.98 -23.57 -13.11
CA GLN A 15 4.24 -25.02 -13.13
C GLN A 15 5.41 -25.41 -14.06
N LEU A 16 5.52 -24.81 -15.23
CA LEU A 16 6.63 -25.06 -16.18
C LEU A 16 7.98 -24.52 -15.67
N MET A 17 8.00 -23.44 -14.87
CA MET A 17 9.23 -22.94 -14.24
C MET A 17 9.68 -23.79 -13.04
N MET A 18 8.80 -24.61 -12.47
CA MET A 18 9.13 -25.52 -11.36
C MET A 18 10.09 -26.64 -11.79
N GLU A 19 10.16 -26.95 -13.08
CA GLU A 19 10.99 -28.05 -13.63
C GLU A 19 12.36 -27.59 -14.15
N GLN A 20 12.57 -26.28 -14.36
CA GLN A 20 13.87 -25.79 -14.80
C GLN A 20 14.75 -25.38 -13.60
N PRO A 21 16.01 -25.82 -13.56
CA PRO A 21 16.92 -25.38 -12.52
C PRO A 21 17.14 -23.88 -12.65
N LEU A 22 16.88 -23.14 -11.55
CA LEU A 22 17.19 -21.71 -11.48
C LEU A 22 18.70 -21.49 -11.73
N PRO A 23 19.07 -20.38 -12.38
CA PRO A 23 20.46 -19.95 -12.41
C PRO A 23 21.01 -19.89 -10.98
N SER A 24 22.23 -20.33 -10.78
CA SER A 24 22.88 -20.34 -9.46
C SER A 24 23.32 -18.95 -9.00
N TYR A 25 23.30 -17.98 -9.90
CA TYR A 25 23.80 -16.62 -9.68
C TYR A 25 22.84 -15.56 -10.24
N PHE A 26 22.63 -14.50 -9.46
CA PHE A 26 21.91 -13.28 -9.85
C PHE A 26 22.72 -12.05 -9.42
N ASP A 27 22.58 -10.95 -10.16
CA ASP A 27 23.18 -9.66 -9.76
C ASP A 27 22.49 -9.12 -8.50
N VAL A 28 21.15 -9.24 -8.45
CA VAL A 28 20.34 -8.72 -7.36
C VAL A 28 19.33 -9.77 -6.91
N VAL A 29 19.25 -10.02 -5.61
CA VAL A 29 18.20 -10.82 -4.98
C VAL A 29 17.40 -9.93 -4.05
N ILE A 30 16.07 -9.94 -4.22
CA ILE A 30 15.13 -9.15 -3.41
C ILE A 30 14.15 -10.10 -2.74
N VAL A 31 13.98 -9.91 -1.43
CA VAL A 31 13.12 -10.71 -0.57
C VAL A 31 11.89 -9.88 -0.20
N GLY A 32 10.70 -10.44 -0.46
CA GLY A 32 9.42 -9.76 -0.31
C GLY A 32 8.93 -9.17 -1.64
N THR A 33 7.60 -9.10 -1.82
CA THR A 33 6.96 -8.50 -2.99
C THR A 33 6.07 -7.31 -2.62
N GLY A 34 6.39 -6.63 -1.52
CA GLY A 34 5.78 -5.37 -1.14
C GLY A 34 6.02 -4.27 -2.17
N LEU A 35 5.56 -3.06 -1.90
CA LEU A 35 5.65 -1.98 -2.87
C LEU A 35 7.10 -1.54 -3.10
N GLU A 36 7.84 -1.33 -2.03
CA GLU A 36 9.23 -0.87 -2.06
C GLU A 36 10.13 -1.88 -2.76
N GLU A 37 10.00 -3.16 -2.41
CA GLU A 37 10.74 -4.26 -3.01
C GLU A 37 10.44 -4.37 -4.51
N SER A 38 9.17 -4.27 -4.87
CA SER A 38 8.73 -4.35 -6.27
C SER A 38 9.26 -3.20 -7.11
N ILE A 39 9.32 -1.98 -6.55
CA ILE A 39 9.92 -0.81 -7.21
C ILE A 39 11.42 -1.03 -7.43
N LEU A 40 12.14 -1.50 -6.41
CA LEU A 40 13.57 -1.78 -6.48
C LEU A 40 13.87 -2.88 -7.51
N ALA A 41 13.08 -3.98 -7.50
CA ALA A 41 13.20 -5.06 -8.46
C ALA A 41 13.01 -4.57 -9.91
N ALA A 42 11.98 -3.77 -10.14
CA ALA A 42 11.71 -3.19 -11.45
C ALA A 42 12.81 -2.23 -11.91
N ALA A 43 13.35 -1.41 -11.00
CA ALA A 43 14.45 -0.50 -11.29
C ALA A 43 15.74 -1.25 -11.63
N ALA A 44 16.11 -2.27 -10.85
CA ALA A 44 17.29 -3.09 -11.10
C ALA A 44 17.19 -3.83 -12.45
N ALA A 45 16.08 -4.52 -12.70
CA ALA A 45 15.86 -5.24 -13.95
C ALA A 45 15.89 -4.30 -15.18
N ARG A 46 15.27 -3.12 -15.07
CA ARG A 46 15.28 -2.11 -16.16
C ARG A 46 16.68 -1.57 -16.45
N ASN A 47 17.57 -1.56 -15.45
CA ASN A 47 18.97 -1.18 -15.63
C ASN A 47 19.87 -2.34 -16.11
N GLY A 48 19.28 -3.48 -16.48
CA GLY A 48 20.00 -4.61 -17.07
C GLY A 48 20.59 -5.61 -16.08
N HIS A 49 20.26 -5.50 -14.79
CA HIS A 49 20.67 -6.49 -13.79
C HIS A 49 19.78 -7.74 -13.85
N SER A 50 20.40 -8.90 -13.68
CA SER A 50 19.64 -10.15 -13.44
C SER A 50 19.07 -10.11 -12.03
N VAL A 51 17.74 -10.17 -11.93
CA VAL A 51 17.01 -10.04 -10.66
C VAL A 51 16.32 -11.34 -10.30
N LEU A 52 16.53 -11.84 -9.09
CA LEU A 52 15.72 -12.84 -8.44
C LEU A 52 14.85 -12.16 -7.39
N HIS A 53 13.53 -12.28 -7.54
CA HIS A 53 12.55 -11.71 -6.62
C HIS A 53 11.79 -12.86 -5.94
N VAL A 54 11.95 -13.00 -4.64
CA VAL A 54 11.42 -14.14 -3.85
C VAL A 54 10.41 -13.66 -2.81
N ASP A 55 9.37 -14.46 -2.57
CA ASP A 55 8.40 -14.21 -1.50
C ASP A 55 7.95 -15.55 -0.90
N SER A 56 7.82 -15.59 0.42
CA SER A 56 7.26 -16.74 1.13
C SER A 56 5.77 -16.91 0.88
N ASN A 57 5.08 -15.82 0.53
CA ASN A 57 3.67 -15.87 0.14
C ASN A 57 3.52 -16.27 -1.34
N ASP A 58 2.41 -16.90 -1.65
CA ASP A 58 2.00 -17.23 -3.01
C ASP A 58 1.32 -16.06 -3.75
N GLN A 59 1.15 -14.93 -3.06
CA GLN A 59 0.55 -13.71 -3.57
C GLN A 59 1.54 -12.55 -3.52
N TYR A 60 1.45 -11.68 -4.53
CA TYR A 60 2.22 -10.45 -4.58
C TYR A 60 1.63 -9.38 -3.66
N GLY A 61 2.48 -8.48 -3.20
CA GLY A 61 2.06 -7.23 -2.59
C GLY A 61 2.36 -7.09 -1.10
N GLY A 62 2.74 -8.17 -0.41
CA GLY A 62 3.04 -8.09 1.02
C GLY A 62 1.86 -7.47 1.80
N GLU A 63 2.10 -6.38 2.52
CA GLU A 63 1.04 -5.63 3.24
C GLU A 63 0.05 -4.90 2.34
N TRP A 64 0.41 -4.67 1.09
CA TRP A 64 -0.46 -4.06 0.08
C TRP A 64 -1.35 -5.09 -0.62
N ALA A 65 -1.20 -6.37 -0.30
CA ALA A 65 -1.93 -7.43 -0.98
C ALA A 65 -3.45 -7.23 -0.88
N ALA A 66 -4.12 -7.44 -2.02
CA ALA A 66 -5.56 -7.46 -2.12
C ALA A 66 -6.03 -8.91 -2.28
N TYR A 67 -7.05 -9.28 -1.54
CA TYR A 67 -7.55 -10.64 -1.45
C TYR A 67 -8.96 -10.77 -2.02
N THR A 68 -9.25 -11.90 -2.63
CA THR A 68 -10.64 -12.34 -2.80
C THR A 68 -11.23 -12.68 -1.42
N PHE A 69 -12.55 -12.88 -1.35
CA PHE A 69 -13.16 -13.24 -0.08
C PHE A 69 -12.61 -14.56 0.49
N ASP A 70 -12.44 -15.59 -0.34
CA ASP A 70 -11.83 -16.86 0.10
C ASP A 70 -10.35 -16.68 0.47
N GLY A 71 -9.63 -15.82 -0.27
CA GLY A 71 -8.24 -15.48 0.03
C GLY A 71 -8.05 -14.85 1.41
N ILE A 72 -8.93 -13.92 1.82
CA ILE A 72 -8.87 -13.33 3.16
C ILE A 72 -9.22 -14.35 4.24
N GLN A 73 -10.18 -15.28 3.99
CA GLN A 73 -10.51 -16.35 4.91
C GLN A 73 -9.30 -17.28 5.15
N GLU A 74 -8.60 -17.64 4.09
CA GLU A 74 -7.38 -18.45 4.18
C GLU A 74 -6.26 -17.71 4.90
N TRP A 75 -6.10 -16.40 4.63
CA TRP A 75 -5.14 -15.58 5.34
C TRP A 75 -5.44 -15.53 6.86
N ILE A 76 -6.72 -15.31 7.24
CA ILE A 76 -7.17 -15.32 8.64
C ILE A 76 -6.83 -16.68 9.27
N ARG A 77 -7.12 -17.79 8.60
CA ARG A 77 -6.84 -19.14 9.09
C ARG A 77 -5.35 -19.31 9.37
N LYS A 78 -4.48 -18.93 8.42
CA LYS A 78 -3.01 -19.00 8.58
C LYS A 78 -2.49 -18.15 9.73
N GLN A 79 -3.08 -16.96 9.95
CA GLN A 79 -2.66 -16.09 11.07
C GLN A 79 -3.17 -16.58 12.43
N SER A 80 -4.30 -17.30 12.45
CA SER A 80 -4.92 -17.80 13.69
C SER A 80 -4.40 -19.19 14.10
N SER A 81 -3.81 -19.96 13.17
CA SER A 81 -3.24 -21.27 13.50
C SER A 81 -1.94 -21.12 14.29
N GLU A 82 -1.84 -21.85 15.39
CA GLU A 82 -0.60 -22.02 16.14
C GLU A 82 0.35 -23.04 15.49
N GLU A 83 -0.07 -23.61 14.36
CA GLU A 83 0.75 -24.55 13.62
C GLU A 83 2.01 -23.85 13.10
N VAL A 84 3.07 -23.96 13.84
CA VAL A 84 4.44 -23.79 13.37
C VAL A 84 4.69 -25.01 12.48
N ASP A 85 5.13 -24.80 11.24
CA ASP A 85 5.57 -25.91 10.38
C ASP A 85 6.65 -26.70 11.14
N ASP A 86 6.29 -27.89 11.64
CA ASP A 86 7.09 -28.70 12.58
C ASP A 86 8.35 -29.36 11.97
N GLU A 87 8.67 -29.09 10.72
CA GLU A 87 9.91 -29.56 10.10
C GLU A 87 10.94 -28.45 9.92
N GLU A 88 11.37 -27.88 11.03
CA GLU A 88 12.50 -26.95 11.01
C GLU A 88 13.83 -27.72 11.04
N GLU A 89 14.51 -27.78 9.88
CA GLU A 89 15.89 -28.26 9.86
C GLU A 89 16.78 -27.43 10.80
N ASP A 90 17.66 -28.07 11.54
CA ASP A 90 18.62 -27.43 12.43
C ASP A 90 19.51 -26.45 11.63
N PRO A 91 19.70 -25.18 12.08
CA PRO A 91 20.60 -24.24 11.44
C PRO A 91 22.01 -24.76 11.16
N SER A 92 22.52 -25.69 12.00
CA SER A 92 23.83 -26.34 11.82
C SER A 92 23.91 -27.12 10.52
N VAL A 93 22.81 -27.75 10.08
CA VAL A 93 22.76 -28.53 8.83
C VAL A 93 22.93 -27.60 7.62
N PHE A 94 22.31 -26.41 7.63
CA PHE A 94 22.53 -25.42 6.58
C PHE A 94 23.95 -24.88 6.59
N GLN A 95 24.53 -24.63 7.79
CA GLN A 95 25.89 -24.15 7.93
C GLN A 95 26.89 -25.13 7.31
N GLU A 96 26.79 -26.41 7.64
CA GLU A 96 27.73 -27.42 7.15
C GLU A 96 27.59 -27.75 5.65
N ARG A 97 26.33 -27.76 5.15
CA ARG A 97 26.02 -28.17 3.77
C ARG A 97 26.16 -27.08 2.73
N LEU A 98 25.87 -25.81 3.10
CA LEU A 98 25.63 -24.73 2.14
C LEU A 98 26.54 -23.51 2.34
N CYS A 99 27.32 -23.42 3.42
CA CYS A 99 28.25 -22.32 3.66
C CYS A 99 29.69 -22.72 3.30
N GLU A 100 30.43 -21.78 2.73
CA GLU A 100 31.85 -21.91 2.46
C GLU A 100 32.70 -21.46 3.67
N GLU A 101 34.02 -21.69 3.62
CA GLU A 101 34.92 -21.25 4.68
C GLU A 101 34.86 -19.73 4.88
N GLY A 102 34.65 -19.27 6.12
CA GLY A 102 34.49 -17.85 6.45
C GLY A 102 33.06 -17.31 6.26
N GLU A 103 32.12 -18.15 5.87
CA GLU A 103 30.71 -17.80 5.76
C GLU A 103 29.89 -18.28 6.96
N ARG A 104 28.80 -17.56 7.26
CA ARG A 104 27.89 -17.90 8.35
C ARG A 104 26.43 -17.87 7.86
N PHE A 105 25.70 -18.93 8.19
CA PHE A 105 24.24 -18.96 8.00
C PHE A 105 23.54 -18.15 9.09
N MET A 106 22.59 -17.32 8.69
CA MET A 106 21.68 -16.61 9.58
C MET A 106 20.25 -16.96 9.18
N ARG A 107 19.52 -17.60 10.10
CA ARG A 107 18.10 -17.91 9.90
C ARG A 107 17.30 -16.61 9.82
N LEU A 108 16.33 -16.56 8.93
CA LEU A 108 15.29 -15.54 8.91
C LEU A 108 14.05 -16.10 9.60
N GLU A 109 13.72 -15.54 10.76
CA GLU A 109 12.51 -15.92 11.48
C GLU A 109 11.29 -15.39 10.73
N PRO A 110 10.27 -16.23 10.47
CA PRO A 110 9.03 -15.76 9.87
C PRO A 110 8.28 -14.86 10.88
N GLU A 111 8.15 -13.61 10.57
CA GLU A 111 7.43 -12.67 11.43
C GLU A 111 5.92 -12.80 11.23
N ARG A 112 5.16 -13.01 12.31
CA ARG A 112 3.70 -12.96 12.26
C ARG A 112 3.25 -11.51 12.05
N LYS A 113 2.65 -11.24 10.91
CA LYS A 113 2.21 -9.88 10.53
C LYS A 113 0.97 -9.40 11.28
N ALA A 114 0.20 -10.30 11.88
CA ALA A 114 -1.00 -9.95 12.63
C ALA A 114 -1.09 -10.75 13.94
N LYS A 115 -1.53 -10.06 15.00
CA LYS A 115 -1.81 -10.66 16.32
C LYS A 115 -3.30 -10.52 16.63
N ASP A 116 -3.82 -11.42 17.46
CA ASP A 116 -5.20 -11.38 17.95
C ASP A 116 -6.27 -11.30 16.84
N VAL A 117 -6.03 -12.00 15.73
CA VAL A 117 -6.94 -12.02 14.59
C VAL A 117 -8.26 -12.66 15.02
N LYS A 118 -9.37 -11.91 14.88
CA LYS A 118 -10.73 -12.36 15.20
C LYS A 118 -11.62 -12.18 13.97
N GLN A 119 -12.55 -13.09 13.80
CA GLN A 119 -13.55 -13.04 12.75
C GLN A 119 -14.95 -13.09 13.37
N GLU A 120 -15.79 -12.17 12.95
CA GLU A 120 -17.21 -12.13 13.32
C GLU A 120 -18.07 -11.95 12.07
N TRP A 121 -19.13 -12.73 11.99
CA TRP A 121 -20.08 -12.68 10.89
C TRP A 121 -21.33 -11.92 11.32
N HIS A 122 -21.68 -10.87 10.58
CA HIS A 122 -22.88 -10.07 10.79
C HIS A 122 -23.98 -10.39 9.77
N VAL A 123 -23.81 -11.44 8.97
CA VAL A 123 -24.80 -11.93 8.02
C VAL A 123 -25.18 -13.38 8.34
N PRO A 124 -26.48 -13.77 8.19
CA PRO A 124 -26.94 -15.11 8.53
C PRO A 124 -26.37 -16.15 7.54
N ARG A 125 -26.39 -17.41 7.96
CA ARG A 125 -26.22 -18.54 7.05
C ARG A 125 -27.49 -18.68 6.20
N GLU A 126 -27.43 -19.41 5.05
CA GLU A 126 -28.55 -19.59 4.15
C GLU A 126 -29.74 -20.30 4.84
N GLU A 127 -29.45 -21.24 5.75
CA GLU A 127 -30.41 -21.97 6.55
C GLU A 127 -31.16 -21.11 7.58
N GLU A 128 -30.59 -20.01 8.00
CA GLU A 128 -31.11 -19.07 8.99
C GLU A 128 -31.89 -17.90 8.34
N ALA A 129 -31.90 -17.81 7.02
CA ALA A 129 -32.55 -16.73 6.29
C ALA A 129 -34.08 -16.95 6.26
N GLU A 130 -34.82 -16.01 6.82
CA GLU A 130 -36.31 -16.07 6.78
C GLU A 130 -36.83 -16.13 5.34
N VAL A 131 -37.60 -17.16 5.05
CA VAL A 131 -38.30 -17.36 3.77
C VAL A 131 -39.44 -16.34 3.68
N GLY A 132 -39.32 -15.37 2.77
CA GLY A 132 -40.48 -14.50 2.46
C GLY A 132 -40.22 -13.03 2.16
N GLN A 133 -38.95 -12.55 2.12
CA GLN A 133 -38.67 -11.17 1.71
C GLN A 133 -38.10 -11.09 0.28
N THR A 134 -38.72 -10.23 -0.54
CA THR A 134 -38.40 -10.00 -1.97
C THR A 134 -37.05 -9.30 -2.21
N VAL A 135 -36.34 -8.95 -1.16
CA VAL A 135 -34.99 -8.37 -1.26
C VAL A 135 -33.98 -9.49 -1.05
N GLN A 136 -33.14 -9.74 -2.04
CA GLN A 136 -32.07 -10.71 -1.94
C GLN A 136 -31.10 -10.29 -0.80
N LYS A 137 -31.31 -10.90 0.38
CA LYS A 137 -30.42 -10.67 1.53
C LYS A 137 -29.08 -11.36 1.27
N TRP A 138 -27.99 -10.68 1.61
CA TRP A 138 -26.68 -11.30 1.62
C TRP A 138 -26.60 -12.36 2.72
N THR A 139 -26.16 -13.56 2.36
CA THR A 139 -25.86 -14.68 3.28
C THR A 139 -24.40 -15.04 3.20
N GLN A 140 -23.87 -15.76 4.17
CA GLN A 140 -22.46 -16.23 4.17
C GLN A 140 -22.18 -17.06 2.91
N ASP A 141 -23.09 -17.97 2.53
CA ASP A 141 -22.96 -18.81 1.34
C ASP A 141 -22.96 -18.00 0.04
N LEU A 142 -23.82 -16.98 -0.04
CA LEU A 142 -23.89 -16.11 -1.21
C LEU A 142 -22.60 -15.27 -1.35
N ILE A 143 -22.01 -14.80 -0.25
CA ILE A 143 -20.72 -14.09 -0.25
C ILE A 143 -19.62 -15.04 -0.73
N SER A 144 -19.53 -16.25 -0.18
CA SER A 144 -18.53 -17.24 -0.57
C SER A 144 -18.67 -17.65 -2.05
N LYS A 145 -19.88 -17.91 -2.54
CA LYS A 145 -20.14 -18.17 -3.98
C LYS A 145 -19.71 -17.04 -4.90
N ASN A 146 -19.68 -15.81 -4.40
CA ASN A 146 -19.25 -14.62 -5.15
C ASN A 146 -17.86 -14.14 -4.76
N SER A 147 -17.05 -14.94 -4.10
CA SER A 147 -15.74 -14.62 -3.54
C SER A 147 -14.86 -13.77 -4.48
N ARG A 148 -14.80 -14.14 -5.76
CA ARG A 148 -13.97 -13.45 -6.79
C ARG A 148 -14.49 -12.06 -7.19
N LYS A 149 -15.65 -11.63 -6.71
CA LYS A 149 -16.18 -10.28 -6.94
C LYS A 149 -15.71 -9.28 -5.89
N PHE A 150 -15.09 -9.76 -4.82
CA PHE A 150 -14.56 -8.93 -3.75
C PHE A 150 -13.05 -8.73 -3.96
N ASN A 151 -12.60 -7.49 -3.73
CA ASN A 151 -11.20 -7.13 -3.61
C ASN A 151 -11.06 -6.48 -2.23
N LEU A 152 -10.42 -7.17 -1.31
CA LEU A 152 -10.31 -6.79 0.10
C LEU A 152 -8.84 -6.49 0.41
N ASP A 153 -8.57 -5.25 0.72
CA ASP A 153 -7.23 -4.81 1.12
C ASP A 153 -7.07 -4.98 2.64
N LEU A 154 -5.98 -5.58 3.09
CA LEU A 154 -5.59 -5.57 4.50
C LEU A 154 -5.24 -4.15 4.96
N SER A 155 -4.60 -3.39 4.10
CA SER A 155 -4.18 -2.01 4.33
C SER A 155 -4.66 -1.12 3.18
N PRO A 156 -5.95 -0.75 3.17
CA PRO A 156 -6.51 0.07 2.09
C PRO A 156 -5.83 1.45 2.03
N ARG A 157 -5.47 1.88 0.82
CA ARG A 157 -4.72 3.12 0.60
C ARG A 157 -5.34 3.97 -0.48
N LEU A 158 -5.43 5.27 -0.20
CA LEU A 158 -5.80 6.29 -1.17
C LEU A 158 -4.57 7.02 -1.67
N LEU A 159 -4.53 7.31 -2.97
CA LEU A 159 -3.47 8.12 -3.55
C LEU A 159 -3.98 9.55 -3.79
N PHE A 160 -3.17 10.53 -3.41
CA PHE A 160 -3.39 11.88 -3.92
C PHE A 160 -3.09 11.93 -5.42
N SER A 161 -3.99 12.51 -6.20
CA SER A 161 -3.85 12.57 -7.66
C SER A 161 -2.57 13.29 -8.11
N GLN A 162 -2.06 14.22 -7.30
CA GLN A 162 -0.77 14.90 -7.47
C GLN A 162 0.23 14.49 -6.37
N GLY A 163 0.25 13.21 -6.01
CA GLY A 163 1.19 12.64 -5.06
C GLY A 163 2.40 12.01 -5.74
N SER A 164 3.49 11.86 -5.01
CA SER A 164 4.74 11.25 -5.51
C SER A 164 4.56 9.86 -6.09
N MET A 165 3.66 9.05 -5.52
CA MET A 165 3.36 7.72 -6.04
C MET A 165 2.74 7.79 -7.45
N VAL A 166 1.80 8.71 -7.68
CA VAL A 166 1.18 8.89 -9.00
C VAL A 166 2.22 9.36 -10.02
N GLU A 167 3.11 10.28 -9.63
CA GLU A 167 4.23 10.71 -10.49
C GLU A 167 5.17 9.55 -10.82
N LEU A 168 5.46 8.69 -9.83
CA LEU A 168 6.29 7.51 -10.04
C LEU A 168 5.62 6.53 -11.02
N LEU A 169 4.33 6.25 -10.86
CA LEU A 169 3.58 5.37 -11.76
C LEU A 169 3.58 5.91 -13.21
N ILE A 170 3.47 7.23 -13.38
CA ILE A 170 3.50 7.87 -14.71
C ILE A 170 4.90 7.83 -15.30
N SER A 171 5.91 8.29 -14.57
CA SER A 171 7.30 8.38 -15.06
C SER A 171 7.94 7.02 -15.34
N SER A 172 7.56 5.99 -14.56
CA SER A 172 7.99 4.61 -14.80
C SER A 172 7.23 3.89 -15.93
N ASN A 173 6.14 4.48 -16.46
CA ASN A 173 5.21 3.84 -17.37
C ASN A 173 4.40 2.67 -16.77
N VAL A 174 4.43 2.49 -15.46
CA VAL A 174 3.71 1.42 -14.74
C VAL A 174 2.21 1.68 -14.73
N SER A 175 1.79 2.95 -14.83
CA SER A 175 0.37 3.35 -14.92
C SER A 175 -0.43 2.62 -16.03
N ARG A 176 0.24 2.03 -17.02
CA ARG A 176 -0.40 1.23 -18.08
C ARG A 176 -0.90 -0.13 -17.59
N TYR A 177 -0.44 -0.59 -16.45
CA TYR A 177 -0.77 -1.90 -15.87
C TYR A 177 -1.77 -1.80 -14.73
N THR A 178 -2.21 -0.58 -14.37
CA THR A 178 -3.08 -0.31 -13.23
C THR A 178 -4.30 0.49 -13.67
N GLU A 179 -5.42 0.23 -13.03
CA GLU A 179 -6.66 0.96 -13.26
C GLU A 179 -7.06 1.73 -12.01
N PHE A 180 -7.33 3.03 -12.15
CA PHE A 180 -7.72 3.89 -11.04
C PHE A 180 -9.09 4.50 -11.25
N LYS A 181 -9.80 4.69 -10.14
CA LYS A 181 -11.06 5.42 -10.09
C LYS A 181 -10.93 6.61 -9.15
N SER A 182 -11.43 7.77 -9.57
CA SER A 182 -11.52 8.92 -8.70
C SER A 182 -12.54 8.68 -7.59
N VAL A 183 -12.18 8.99 -6.36
CA VAL A 183 -13.11 8.96 -5.23
C VAL A 183 -14.14 10.06 -5.42
N SER A 184 -15.41 9.72 -5.28
CA SER A 184 -16.52 10.64 -5.62
C SER A 184 -16.84 11.65 -4.53
N ARG A 185 -16.65 11.31 -3.25
CA ARG A 185 -17.01 12.14 -2.11
C ARG A 185 -16.06 11.94 -0.93
N VAL A 186 -15.83 13.02 -0.19
CA VAL A 186 -15.24 13.00 1.14
C VAL A 186 -16.35 13.29 2.14
N LEU A 187 -16.53 12.44 3.12
CA LEU A 187 -17.54 12.57 4.15
C LEU A 187 -16.87 12.73 5.52
N THR A 188 -17.49 13.50 6.39
CA THR A 188 -17.09 13.59 7.80
C THR A 188 -18.28 13.38 8.71
N LEU A 189 -18.03 12.86 9.91
CA LEU A 189 -19.04 12.84 10.96
C LEU A 189 -19.09 14.23 11.63
N PHE A 190 -20.20 14.91 11.48
CA PHE A 190 -20.41 16.24 12.04
C PHE A 190 -21.79 16.29 12.72
N GLU A 191 -21.83 16.66 14.00
CA GLU A 191 -23.04 16.72 14.83
C GLU A 191 -23.89 15.42 14.76
N GLY A 192 -23.24 14.26 14.73
CA GLY A 192 -23.89 12.96 14.68
C GLY A 192 -24.41 12.53 13.28
N ALA A 193 -24.20 13.32 12.24
CA ALA A 193 -24.59 13.04 10.88
C ALA A 193 -23.36 12.94 9.93
N LEU A 194 -23.46 12.08 8.91
CA LEU A 194 -22.47 12.05 7.81
C LEU A 194 -22.75 13.19 6.84
N VAL A 195 -21.79 14.11 6.76
CA VAL A 195 -21.89 15.31 5.95
C VAL A 195 -20.80 15.31 4.87
N GLN A 196 -21.16 15.73 3.65
CA GLN A 196 -20.19 15.90 2.59
C GLN A 196 -19.32 17.14 2.86
N VAL A 197 -18.01 16.94 2.83
CA VAL A 197 -17.02 18.00 3.01
C VAL A 197 -16.99 18.88 1.75
N PRO A 198 -17.15 20.21 1.90
CA PRO A 198 -17.06 21.14 0.78
C PRO A 198 -15.59 21.33 0.36
N SER A 199 -15.07 20.44 -0.46
CA SER A 199 -13.67 20.36 -0.85
C SER A 199 -13.34 21.12 -2.14
N SER A 200 -14.28 21.21 -3.07
CA SER A 200 -14.13 21.96 -4.32
C SER A 200 -14.89 23.28 -4.29
N ARG A 201 -14.57 24.18 -5.24
CA ARG A 201 -15.34 25.44 -5.40
C ARG A 201 -16.83 25.15 -5.59
N ALA A 202 -17.18 24.17 -6.43
CA ALA A 202 -18.56 23.80 -6.68
C ALA A 202 -19.24 23.31 -5.39
N ASP A 203 -18.59 22.43 -4.62
CA ASP A 203 -19.12 21.93 -3.34
C ASP A 203 -19.35 23.05 -2.34
N VAL A 204 -18.39 23.98 -2.21
CA VAL A 204 -18.52 25.15 -1.32
C VAL A 204 -19.73 26.00 -1.70
N PHE A 205 -20.01 26.20 -2.98
CA PHE A 205 -21.19 26.95 -3.41
C PHE A 205 -22.50 26.20 -3.16
N GLN A 206 -22.53 24.89 -3.37
CA GLN A 206 -23.74 24.07 -3.29
C GLN A 206 -24.09 23.64 -1.85
N THR A 207 -23.11 23.52 -0.96
CA THR A 207 -23.34 23.04 0.40
C THR A 207 -24.28 23.96 1.19
N ARG A 208 -25.15 23.35 2.00
CA ARG A 208 -26.03 24.05 2.96
C ARG A 208 -25.49 24.00 4.39
N VAL A 209 -24.42 23.27 4.63
CA VAL A 209 -23.85 23.04 5.97
C VAL A 209 -23.09 24.26 6.49
N VAL A 210 -22.57 25.08 5.57
CA VAL A 210 -21.83 26.31 5.90
C VAL A 210 -22.53 27.54 5.36
N SER A 211 -22.57 28.61 6.18
CA SER A 211 -23.17 29.87 5.83
C SER A 211 -22.38 30.62 4.73
N VAL A 212 -23.00 31.63 4.09
CA VAL A 212 -22.35 32.41 3.04
C VAL A 212 -21.06 33.11 3.52
N PRO A 213 -20.99 33.71 4.73
CA PRO A 213 -19.74 34.26 5.25
C PRO A 213 -18.66 33.20 5.45
N GLU A 214 -19.01 32.01 5.97
CA GLU A 214 -18.10 30.90 6.15
C GLU A 214 -17.53 30.36 4.83
N LYS A 215 -18.38 30.28 3.79
CA LYS A 215 -17.93 29.92 2.44
C LYS A 215 -16.82 30.83 1.94
N ARG A 216 -16.97 32.16 2.15
CA ARG A 216 -15.94 33.14 1.77
C ARG A 216 -14.64 32.95 2.54
N LYS A 217 -14.71 32.70 3.86
CA LYS A 217 -13.56 32.47 4.70
C LYS A 217 -12.81 31.16 4.30
N LEU A 218 -13.56 30.08 4.07
CA LEU A 218 -13.00 28.82 3.62
C LEU A 218 -12.29 28.98 2.27
N MET A 219 -12.94 29.65 1.31
CA MET A 219 -12.35 29.90 -0.02
C MET A 219 -11.07 30.74 0.06
N LYS A 220 -11.05 31.77 0.93
CA LYS A 220 -9.85 32.59 1.15
C LYS A 220 -8.71 31.75 1.72
N PHE A 221 -9.02 30.90 2.70
CA PHE A 221 -8.03 30.01 3.31
C PHE A 221 -7.48 28.97 2.31
N LEU A 222 -8.35 28.27 1.57
CA LEU A 222 -7.92 27.29 0.57
C LEU A 222 -7.05 27.92 -0.53
N ARG A 223 -7.40 29.17 -0.93
CA ARG A 223 -6.58 29.94 -1.87
C ARG A 223 -5.21 30.27 -1.29
N LEU A 224 -5.15 30.72 -0.05
CA LEU A 224 -3.88 30.99 0.66
C LEU A 224 -3.00 29.73 0.68
N SER A 225 -3.58 28.59 1.05
CA SER A 225 -2.84 27.32 1.11
C SER A 225 -2.31 26.87 -0.26
N HIS A 226 -3.05 27.16 -1.34
CA HIS A 226 -2.60 26.87 -2.70
C HIS A 226 -1.49 27.82 -3.16
N GLU A 227 -1.55 29.09 -2.82
CA GLU A 227 -0.60 30.12 -3.26
C GLU A 227 0.72 30.07 -2.48
N LEU A 228 0.68 29.67 -1.21
CA LEU A 228 1.84 29.70 -0.32
C LEU A 228 3.08 28.92 -0.86
N PRO A 229 2.94 27.70 -1.41
CA PRO A 229 4.07 26.97 -2.00
C PRO A 229 4.60 27.59 -3.30
N LEU A 230 3.86 28.52 -3.92
CA LEU A 230 4.24 29.20 -5.16
C LEU A 230 4.94 30.54 -4.92
N MET A 231 4.95 31.01 -3.67
CA MET A 231 5.66 32.21 -3.26
C MET A 231 7.16 31.97 -3.15
N SER A 232 7.95 33.04 -3.20
CA SER A 232 9.36 32.93 -2.86
C SER A 232 9.55 32.50 -1.40
N GLU A 233 10.67 31.89 -1.11
CA GLU A 233 10.97 31.38 0.25
C GLU A 233 10.98 32.54 1.27
N GLU A 234 11.44 33.72 0.87
CA GLU A 234 11.47 34.93 1.69
C GLU A 234 10.05 35.43 2.01
N GLU A 235 9.16 35.53 0.99
CA GLU A 235 7.79 35.99 1.15
C GLU A 235 6.96 35.01 2.00
N ALA A 236 7.08 33.70 1.74
CA ALA A 236 6.43 32.66 2.51
C ALA A 236 6.89 32.66 3.97
N SER A 237 8.21 32.76 4.20
CA SER A 237 8.81 32.81 5.54
C SER A 237 8.39 34.07 6.30
N ALA A 238 8.40 35.23 5.68
CA ALA A 238 7.97 36.49 6.30
C ALA A 238 6.49 36.44 6.70
N ARG A 239 5.63 35.88 5.84
CA ARG A 239 4.19 35.73 6.10
C ARG A 239 3.89 34.77 7.23
N MET A 240 4.70 33.71 7.36
CA MET A 240 4.48 32.63 8.32
C MET A 240 5.33 32.75 9.58
N ALA A 241 6.24 33.73 9.67
CA ALA A 241 7.22 33.86 10.76
C ALA A 241 6.62 33.74 12.17
N GLN A 242 5.46 34.38 12.40
CA GLN A 242 4.78 34.36 13.71
C GLN A 242 3.98 33.09 13.99
N PHE A 243 3.76 32.21 12.98
CA PHE A 243 2.91 31.03 13.11
C PHE A 243 3.66 29.72 12.92
N LYS A 244 4.93 29.73 12.51
CA LYS A 244 5.69 28.55 12.14
C LYS A 244 5.67 27.44 13.19
N GLU A 245 5.83 27.82 14.46
CA GLU A 245 5.86 26.92 15.64
C GLU A 245 4.50 26.81 16.35
N ARG A 246 3.47 27.52 15.87
CA ARG A 246 2.15 27.48 16.52
C ARG A 246 1.34 26.30 16.00
N ARG A 247 0.34 25.88 16.79
CA ARG A 247 -0.61 24.85 16.40
C ARG A 247 -1.46 25.31 15.21
N PHE A 248 -1.68 24.41 14.29
CA PHE A 248 -2.48 24.69 13.08
C PHE A 248 -3.90 25.17 13.40
N ARG A 249 -4.53 24.59 14.45
CA ARG A 249 -5.84 25.05 14.95
C ARG A 249 -5.86 26.52 15.31
N GLU A 250 -4.82 27.03 15.98
CA GLU A 250 -4.71 28.44 16.38
C GLU A 250 -4.58 29.34 15.17
N PHE A 251 -3.80 28.92 14.19
CA PHE A 251 -3.67 29.64 12.92
C PHE A 251 -5.00 29.72 12.19
N LEU A 252 -5.76 28.62 12.08
CA LEU A 252 -7.08 28.62 11.44
C LEU A 252 -8.05 29.59 12.12
N LYS A 253 -8.05 29.62 13.47
CA LYS A 253 -8.86 30.59 14.23
C LYS A 253 -8.40 32.02 14.02
N HIS A 254 -7.10 32.27 13.92
CA HIS A 254 -6.54 33.58 13.61
C HIS A 254 -6.97 34.06 12.18
N GLU A 255 -7.02 33.17 11.20
CA GLU A 255 -7.57 33.47 9.86
C GLU A 255 -9.10 33.66 9.88
N GLY A 256 -9.73 33.56 11.05
CA GLY A 256 -11.14 33.83 11.29
C GLY A 256 -12.06 32.65 10.90
N LEU A 257 -11.56 31.43 10.80
CA LEU A 257 -12.40 30.26 10.57
C LEU A 257 -13.20 29.94 11.84
N THR A 258 -14.47 29.60 11.65
CA THR A 258 -15.37 29.13 12.72
C THR A 258 -14.99 27.71 13.13
N ASP A 259 -15.45 27.24 14.29
CA ASP A 259 -15.15 25.88 14.79
C ASP A 259 -15.61 24.81 13.77
N ASN A 260 -16.72 25.01 13.09
CA ASN A 260 -17.20 24.15 12.01
C ASN A 260 -16.18 24.04 10.86
N LEU A 261 -15.67 25.19 10.41
CA LEU A 261 -14.66 25.23 9.34
C LEU A 261 -13.33 24.62 9.79
N VAL A 262 -12.94 24.87 11.03
CA VAL A 262 -11.75 24.24 11.63
C VAL A 262 -11.90 22.73 11.62
N HIS A 263 -13.07 22.18 12.00
CA HIS A 263 -13.34 20.76 11.93
C HIS A 263 -13.17 20.20 10.50
N PHE A 264 -13.79 20.83 9.50
CA PHE A 264 -13.65 20.38 8.09
C PHE A 264 -12.21 20.44 7.60
N VAL A 265 -11.50 21.54 7.92
CA VAL A 265 -10.12 21.71 7.48
C VAL A 265 -9.20 20.70 8.15
N MET A 266 -9.23 20.57 9.48
CA MET A 266 -8.31 19.70 10.20
C MET A 266 -8.54 18.22 9.90
N HIS A 267 -9.79 17.76 9.99
CA HIS A 267 -10.09 16.32 9.97
C HIS A 267 -10.37 15.76 8.58
N SER A 268 -10.68 16.60 7.59
CA SER A 268 -11.12 16.11 6.29
C SER A 268 -10.35 16.66 5.09
N ILE A 269 -9.76 17.84 5.20
CA ILE A 269 -8.95 18.46 4.13
C ILE A 269 -7.47 18.23 4.41
N ALA A 270 -6.96 18.76 5.53
CA ALA A 270 -5.57 18.54 5.93
C ALA A 270 -5.30 17.14 6.50
N MET A 271 -6.32 16.55 7.16
CA MET A 271 -6.24 15.23 7.81
C MET A 271 -5.07 15.16 8.81
N VAL A 272 -4.97 16.16 9.67
CA VAL A 272 -3.92 16.30 10.68
C VAL A 272 -4.49 16.22 12.09
N GLY A 273 -3.64 15.80 13.04
CA GLY A 273 -3.99 15.77 14.48
C GLY A 273 -4.01 17.15 15.12
N GLU A 274 -4.50 17.20 16.37
CA GLU A 274 -4.63 18.43 17.16
C GLU A 274 -3.27 19.11 17.45
N GLU A 275 -2.20 18.34 17.52
CA GLU A 275 -0.85 18.83 17.80
C GLU A 275 -0.09 19.31 16.55
N ALA A 276 -0.69 19.17 15.37
CA ALA A 276 -0.03 19.55 14.12
C ALA A 276 0.36 21.04 14.12
N THR A 277 1.55 21.30 13.66
CA THR A 277 2.06 22.64 13.45
C THR A 277 1.35 23.34 12.28
N THR A 278 1.40 24.65 12.25
CA THR A 278 0.85 25.43 11.14
C THR A 278 1.51 25.06 9.81
N GLN A 279 2.80 24.77 9.80
CA GLN A 279 3.54 24.36 8.60
C GLN A 279 3.02 23.03 8.05
N GLU A 280 2.87 22.02 8.92
CA GLU A 280 2.32 20.70 8.54
C GLU A 280 0.90 20.81 8.00
N GLY A 281 0.04 21.54 8.71
CA GLY A 281 -1.36 21.73 8.31
C GLY A 281 -1.52 22.45 6.97
N LEU A 282 -0.73 23.49 6.72
CA LEU A 282 -0.72 24.20 5.44
C LEU A 282 -0.17 23.34 4.31
N ALA A 283 0.92 22.60 4.53
CA ALA A 283 1.48 21.69 3.54
C ALA A 283 0.47 20.58 3.15
N ALA A 284 -0.19 19.99 4.16
CA ALA A 284 -1.22 19.00 3.95
C ALA A 284 -2.44 19.58 3.18
N THR A 285 -2.89 20.78 3.55
CA THR A 285 -3.97 21.48 2.84
C THR A 285 -3.57 21.80 1.40
N ALA A 286 -2.35 22.30 1.17
CA ALA A 286 -1.83 22.58 -0.16
C ALA A 286 -1.83 21.31 -1.04
N LYS A 287 -1.33 20.18 -0.50
CA LYS A 287 -1.34 18.88 -1.19
C LYS A 287 -2.76 18.45 -1.59
N PHE A 288 -3.74 18.66 -0.70
CA PHE A 288 -5.14 18.36 -0.98
C PHE A 288 -5.66 19.25 -2.13
N VAL A 289 -5.48 20.57 -2.03
CA VAL A 289 -6.01 21.53 -3.00
C VAL A 289 -5.37 21.39 -4.37
N THR A 290 -4.06 21.20 -4.44
CA THR A 290 -3.34 21.00 -5.72
C THR A 290 -3.72 19.70 -6.41
N SER A 291 -4.14 18.68 -5.64
CA SER A 291 -4.60 17.41 -6.19
C SER A 291 -6.03 17.44 -6.72
N LEU A 292 -6.82 18.49 -6.44
CA LEU A 292 -8.20 18.58 -6.92
C LEU A 292 -8.27 18.72 -8.45
N GLY A 293 -9.14 17.92 -9.07
CA GLY A 293 -9.50 18.06 -10.48
C GLY A 293 -8.47 17.57 -11.50
N ARG A 294 -7.30 17.08 -11.09
CA ARG A 294 -6.23 16.64 -11.99
C ARG A 294 -6.70 15.59 -13.03
N PHE A 295 -7.54 14.65 -12.60
CA PHE A 295 -8.12 13.63 -13.48
C PHE A 295 -9.65 13.75 -13.61
N GLY A 296 -10.17 14.96 -13.45
CA GLY A 296 -11.61 15.24 -13.59
C GLY A 296 -12.47 14.77 -12.41
N GLY A 297 -11.87 14.26 -11.34
CA GLY A 297 -12.57 13.82 -10.13
C GLY A 297 -13.04 14.99 -9.24
N ALA A 298 -14.10 14.76 -8.46
CA ALA A 298 -14.62 15.73 -7.49
C ALA A 298 -13.76 15.82 -6.22
N THR A 299 -12.90 14.84 -5.96
CA THR A 299 -11.99 14.80 -4.80
C THR A 299 -10.54 14.70 -5.25
N PRO A 300 -9.57 14.93 -4.38
CA PRO A 300 -8.15 14.82 -4.71
C PRO A 300 -7.64 13.38 -4.78
N PHE A 301 -8.50 12.39 -4.54
CA PHE A 301 -8.10 11.00 -4.29
C PHE A 301 -8.38 10.08 -5.45
N LEU A 302 -7.44 9.16 -5.67
CA LEU A 302 -7.56 8.01 -6.54
C LEU A 302 -7.59 6.73 -5.72
N TRP A 303 -8.39 5.78 -6.18
CA TRP A 303 -8.50 4.43 -5.64
C TRP A 303 -8.15 3.42 -6.71
N SER A 304 -7.31 2.44 -6.38
CA SER A 304 -7.02 1.28 -7.25
C SER A 304 -8.28 0.45 -7.46
N MET A 305 -8.62 0.16 -8.72
CA MET A 305 -9.89 -0.50 -9.07
C MET A 305 -9.99 -1.92 -8.48
N TYR A 306 -8.87 -2.63 -8.42
CA TYR A 306 -8.79 -4.02 -7.95
C TYR A 306 -7.98 -4.16 -6.65
N GLY A 307 -7.90 -3.08 -5.87
CA GLY A 307 -7.22 -3.02 -4.59
C GLY A 307 -5.79 -2.48 -4.65
N ALA A 308 -5.25 -2.16 -3.48
CA ALA A 308 -3.92 -1.53 -3.35
C ALA A 308 -2.79 -2.45 -3.89
N GLY A 309 -3.00 -3.76 -3.87
CA GLY A 309 -2.06 -4.76 -4.39
C GLY A 309 -1.77 -4.67 -5.88
N GLU A 310 -2.60 -3.93 -6.69
CA GLU A 310 -2.29 -3.69 -8.09
C GLU A 310 -0.97 -2.95 -8.28
N MET A 311 -0.61 -2.04 -7.37
CA MET A 311 0.60 -1.24 -7.50
C MET A 311 1.88 -2.09 -7.42
N PRO A 312 2.14 -2.86 -6.36
CA PRO A 312 3.31 -3.76 -6.34
C PRO A 312 3.26 -4.79 -7.47
N GLN A 313 2.09 -5.35 -7.80
CA GLN A 313 1.96 -6.29 -8.93
C GLN A 313 2.37 -5.66 -10.27
N ALA A 314 2.03 -4.40 -10.48
CA ALA A 314 2.39 -3.68 -11.71
C ALA A 314 3.91 -3.47 -11.83
N PHE A 315 4.60 -3.16 -10.73
CA PHE A 315 6.06 -3.11 -10.70
C PHE A 315 6.69 -4.50 -10.84
N CYS A 316 6.12 -5.53 -10.22
CA CYS A 316 6.54 -6.91 -10.43
C CYS A 316 6.42 -7.31 -11.92
N ARG A 317 5.31 -6.92 -12.55
CA ARG A 317 5.14 -7.15 -13.99
C ARG A 317 6.19 -6.42 -14.83
N LEU A 318 6.51 -5.17 -14.47
CA LEU A 318 7.57 -4.41 -15.14
C LEU A 318 8.92 -5.12 -15.00
N CYS A 319 9.29 -5.57 -13.80
CA CYS A 319 10.49 -6.35 -13.55
C CYS A 319 10.53 -7.61 -14.43
N ALA A 320 9.43 -8.38 -14.48
CA ALA A 320 9.34 -9.60 -15.29
C ALA A 320 9.49 -9.31 -16.79
N VAL A 321 8.98 -8.18 -17.29
CA VAL A 321 9.15 -7.75 -18.69
C VAL A 321 10.63 -7.51 -19.03
N PHE A 322 11.41 -7.03 -18.07
CA PHE A 322 12.86 -6.84 -18.20
C PHE A 322 13.70 -8.06 -17.77
N GLY A 323 13.08 -9.24 -17.67
CA GLY A 323 13.78 -10.51 -17.45
C GLY A 323 13.95 -10.91 -15.96
N GLY A 324 13.31 -10.20 -15.04
CA GLY A 324 13.33 -10.58 -13.62
C GLY A 324 12.67 -11.94 -13.39
N THR A 325 13.26 -12.75 -12.53
CA THR A 325 12.80 -14.09 -12.16
C THR A 325 12.06 -14.03 -10.84
N TYR A 326 10.88 -14.67 -10.78
CA TYR A 326 10.01 -14.69 -9.60
C TYR A 326 9.95 -16.07 -8.98
N PHE A 327 9.99 -16.10 -7.64
CA PHE A 327 9.95 -17.32 -6.85
C PHE A 327 9.01 -17.11 -5.65
N LEU A 328 7.72 -17.40 -5.87
CA LEU A 328 6.66 -17.18 -4.88
C LEU A 328 6.28 -18.48 -4.16
N GLY A 329 5.67 -18.34 -2.98
CA GLY A 329 5.22 -19.46 -2.17
C GLY A 329 6.37 -20.33 -1.69
N ARG A 330 7.55 -19.75 -1.52
CA ARG A 330 8.77 -20.46 -1.13
C ARG A 330 9.32 -19.89 0.16
N ARG A 331 9.42 -20.77 1.15
CA ARG A 331 10.06 -20.42 2.40
C ARG A 331 11.52 -20.03 2.15
N ILE A 332 11.91 -18.90 2.74
CA ILE A 332 13.30 -18.47 2.79
C ILE A 332 13.82 -18.92 4.14
N ASP A 333 14.76 -19.85 4.12
CA ASP A 333 15.31 -20.47 5.34
C ASP A 333 16.26 -19.51 6.04
N GLY A 334 17.02 -18.71 5.27
CA GLY A 334 17.93 -17.72 5.81
C GLY A 334 18.85 -17.10 4.78
N ILE A 335 19.83 -16.37 5.28
CA ILE A 335 20.87 -15.70 4.49
C ILE A 335 22.25 -16.22 4.86
N VAL A 336 23.16 -16.21 3.89
CA VAL A 336 24.58 -16.51 4.09
C VAL A 336 25.34 -15.20 4.09
N VAL A 337 26.03 -14.93 5.17
CA VAL A 337 26.84 -13.70 5.32
C VAL A 337 28.31 -14.03 5.49
N SER A 338 29.19 -13.18 4.99
CA SER A 338 30.63 -13.21 5.25
C SER A 338 31.10 -11.86 5.75
N GLY A 339 32.26 -11.82 6.45
CA GLY A 339 32.87 -10.61 6.98
C GLY A 339 33.11 -10.70 8.49
N GLU A 340 34.05 -9.89 8.96
CA GLU A 340 34.43 -9.75 10.36
C GLU A 340 33.97 -8.41 10.92
N GLY A 341 33.57 -8.38 12.19
CA GLY A 341 33.13 -7.17 12.88
C GLY A 341 31.81 -6.62 12.37
N ASP A 342 31.73 -5.29 12.20
CA ASP A 342 30.50 -4.58 11.83
C ASP A 342 30.18 -4.61 10.33
N VAL A 343 31.13 -5.02 9.49
CA VAL A 343 30.94 -5.09 8.04
C VAL A 343 30.59 -6.51 7.64
N LYS A 344 29.31 -6.79 7.45
CA LYS A 344 28.80 -8.05 6.95
C LYS A 344 28.31 -7.90 5.52
N VAL A 345 28.75 -8.81 4.65
CA VAL A 345 28.31 -8.88 3.26
C VAL A 345 27.43 -10.10 3.08
N CYS A 346 26.22 -9.92 2.58
CA CYS A 346 25.36 -11.02 2.23
C CYS A 346 25.83 -11.66 0.91
N LYS A 347 26.09 -12.97 0.93
CA LYS A 347 26.63 -13.74 -0.20
C LYS A 347 25.58 -14.55 -0.92
N ALA A 348 24.59 -15.03 -0.20
CA ALA A 348 23.54 -15.88 -0.76
C ALA A 348 22.28 -15.86 0.11
N ILE A 349 21.16 -16.25 -0.47
CA ILE A 349 19.98 -16.71 0.27
C ILE A 349 19.91 -18.23 0.23
N ILE A 350 19.28 -18.80 1.26
CA ILE A 350 18.88 -20.19 1.26
C ILE A 350 17.36 -20.23 1.22
N ALA A 351 16.83 -20.84 0.18
CA ALA A 351 15.41 -21.03 -0.02
C ALA A 351 15.12 -22.50 -0.32
N GLN A 352 14.28 -23.13 0.50
CA GLN A 352 13.98 -24.58 0.42
C GLN A 352 15.25 -25.46 0.36
N GLY A 353 16.19 -25.18 1.22
CA GLY A 353 17.44 -25.92 1.32
C GLY A 353 18.38 -25.75 0.11
N ARG A 354 18.18 -24.77 -0.75
CA ARG A 354 19.03 -24.45 -1.91
C ARG A 354 19.66 -23.09 -1.78
N ARG A 355 20.97 -23.03 -2.07
CA ARG A 355 21.74 -21.78 -2.07
C ARG A 355 21.59 -21.06 -3.40
N GLN A 356 21.26 -19.76 -3.33
CA GLN A 356 21.21 -18.82 -4.45
C GLN A 356 22.21 -17.68 -4.20
N GLN A 357 23.23 -17.58 -5.04
CA GLN A 357 24.27 -16.57 -4.89
C GLN A 357 23.88 -15.23 -5.49
N SER A 358 24.35 -14.13 -4.89
CA SER A 358 24.12 -12.78 -5.38
C SER A 358 25.34 -11.88 -5.16
N GLN A 359 25.55 -10.91 -6.06
CA GLN A 359 26.52 -9.82 -5.85
C GLN A 359 25.97 -8.73 -4.93
N ILE A 360 24.70 -8.41 -5.10
CA ILE A 360 24.02 -7.41 -4.30
C ILE A 360 22.75 -8.05 -3.74
N MET A 361 22.66 -8.19 -2.44
CA MET A 361 21.45 -8.64 -1.79
C MET A 361 20.79 -7.45 -1.11
N MET A 362 19.56 -7.15 -1.51
CA MET A 362 18.67 -6.29 -0.77
C MET A 362 17.67 -7.17 -0.04
N VAL A 363 17.91 -7.39 1.25
CA VAL A 363 16.87 -7.88 2.14
C VAL A 363 16.12 -6.64 2.63
N VAL A 364 15.04 -6.30 1.94
CA VAL A 364 14.11 -5.28 2.42
C VAL A 364 12.99 -6.05 3.08
N SER A 365 13.12 -6.29 4.37
CA SER A 365 11.99 -6.60 5.23
C SER A 365 11.52 -5.27 5.76
N VAL A 366 10.46 -4.73 5.20
CA VAL A 366 9.74 -3.62 5.83
C VAL A 366 8.91 -4.26 6.95
N THR A 367 9.37 -4.05 8.18
CA THR A 367 8.62 -4.29 9.41
C THR A 367 7.34 -3.48 9.48
#